data_5b5ce1ed03eeb796acc5c6262353605a
#
_entry.id   5b5ce1ed03eeb796acc5c6262353605a
#
_cell.length_a   1.000
_cell.length_b   1.000
_cell.length_c   1.000
_cell.angle_alpha   90.00
_cell.angle_beta   90.00
_cell.angle_gamma   90.00
#
_symmetry.space_group_name_H-M   'P 1'
#
loop_
_entity.id
_entity.type
_entity.pdbx_description
1 polymer ?
#
loop_
_entity_poly.entity_id
_entity_poly.type
_entity_poly.pdbx_seq_one_letter_code
_entity_poly.pdbx_strand_id
1 'polypeptide(L)'
;MNNQIKRINLNHSFIFFLFCNIFSLIIFKFKNFTISPLICLFLILSIGVSHGSLDHIKGKKLLTIFGVNDILIFYLTYILMAITIIILWIIIPSISLIIFLIIASFHFGKEDTQFLIDKNSYFNQLLYFLKGSLLFLAPMYFHFDETVSIFKLLLIDNEIFYKSLNFIETNKLLLFGMILSTLSSFLLFSKKFELKKFTIFLDYFSILILNYYFSPLVAFTFYFCFLHSIRHSITLTLELDENDLSNGLKKFIKKAIPLTIMTAIFCLIGVYLLNNTYDFNSSILKIIFIGLASLTFPHIL
;
A
#
# COMPACT_ATOMS: atom_id res chain seq x y z
N MET A 1 12.33 10.67 17.00
CA MET A 1 11.62 11.03 15.76
C MET A 1 11.16 12.47 15.84
N ASN A 2 11.35 13.25 14.78
CA ASN A 2 11.15 14.69 14.76
C ASN A 2 9.68 15.07 15.03
N ASN A 3 9.42 15.99 15.98
CA ASN A 3 8.07 16.48 16.29
C ASN A 3 7.37 17.11 15.07
N GLN A 4 8.14 17.58 14.09
CA GLN A 4 7.64 18.12 12.83
C GLN A 4 6.98 17.03 11.97
N ILE A 5 7.62 15.86 11.80
CA ILE A 5 7.05 14.70 11.06
C ILE A 5 5.71 14.29 11.69
N LYS A 6 5.68 14.18 13.02
CA LYS A 6 4.45 13.80 13.73
C LYS A 6 3.32 14.81 13.47
N ARG A 7 3.60 16.13 13.55
CA ARG A 7 2.61 17.18 13.31
C ARG A 7 2.08 17.16 11.87
N ILE A 8 2.98 16.99 10.89
CA ILE A 8 2.59 16.95 9.47
C ILE A 8 1.71 15.73 9.20
N ASN A 9 2.09 14.55 9.69
CA ASN A 9 1.32 13.31 9.49
C ASN A 9 -0.06 13.36 10.16
N LEU A 10 -0.19 13.99 11.34
CA LEU A 10 -1.50 14.19 11.98
C LEU A 10 -2.41 15.12 11.16
N ASN A 11 -1.87 16.22 10.65
CA ASN A 11 -2.62 17.12 9.77
C ASN A 11 -3.00 16.42 8.47
N HIS A 12 -2.11 15.60 7.92
CA HIS A 12 -2.37 14.81 6.71
C HIS A 12 -3.53 13.82 6.90
N SER A 13 -3.62 13.13 8.05
CA SER A 13 -4.76 12.27 8.37
C SER A 13 -6.10 13.02 8.31
N PHE A 14 -6.13 14.23 8.86
CA PHE A 14 -7.33 15.07 8.83
C PHE A 14 -7.70 15.52 7.41
N ILE A 15 -6.71 15.98 6.64
CA ILE A 15 -6.91 16.39 5.25
C ILE A 15 -7.39 15.21 4.39
N PHE A 16 -6.78 14.04 4.57
CA PHE A 16 -7.17 12.83 3.84
C PHE A 16 -8.60 12.40 4.20
N PHE A 17 -8.99 12.45 5.47
CA PHE A 17 -10.34 12.16 5.89
C PHE A 17 -11.37 13.12 5.26
N LEU A 18 -11.09 14.42 5.24
CA LEU A 18 -11.95 15.41 4.56
C LEU A 18 -12.04 15.11 3.06
N PHE A 19 -10.92 14.83 2.42
CA PHE A 19 -10.88 14.45 1.00
C PHE A 19 -11.76 13.23 0.73
N CYS A 20 -11.65 12.15 1.51
CA CYS A 20 -12.47 10.94 1.34
C CYS A 20 -13.96 11.25 1.48
N ASN A 21 -14.36 12.06 2.47
CA ASN A 21 -15.76 12.43 2.67
C ASN A 21 -16.31 13.26 1.51
N ILE A 22 -15.60 14.31 1.12
CA ILE A 22 -16.04 15.20 0.02
C ILE A 22 -16.16 14.41 -1.29
N PHE A 23 -15.15 13.59 -1.58
CA PHE A 23 -15.11 12.81 -2.81
C PHE A 23 -16.22 11.73 -2.83
N SER A 24 -16.46 11.07 -1.70
CA SER A 24 -17.58 10.11 -1.57
C SER A 24 -18.94 10.77 -1.75
N LEU A 25 -19.15 11.98 -1.23
CA LEU A 25 -20.39 12.74 -1.45
C LEU A 25 -20.58 13.13 -2.93
N ILE A 26 -19.52 13.49 -3.64
CA ILE A 26 -19.55 13.79 -5.07
C ILE A 26 -19.98 12.54 -5.84
N ILE A 27 -19.35 11.40 -5.59
CA ILE A 27 -19.67 10.12 -6.25
C ILE A 27 -21.11 9.69 -5.93
N PHE A 28 -21.54 9.80 -4.68
CA PHE A 28 -22.92 9.48 -4.31
C PHE A 28 -23.95 10.29 -5.10
N LYS A 29 -23.63 11.56 -5.40
CA LYS A 29 -24.48 12.42 -6.23
C LYS A 29 -24.46 12.01 -7.71
N PHE A 30 -23.34 11.53 -8.22
CA PHE A 30 -23.15 11.12 -9.62
C PHE A 30 -23.14 9.59 -9.74
N LYS A 31 -24.30 8.94 -9.61
CA LYS A 31 -24.50 7.49 -9.52
C LYS A 31 -23.80 6.62 -10.60
N ASN A 32 -23.43 7.22 -11.74
CA ASN A 32 -22.82 6.51 -12.88
C ASN A 32 -21.32 6.83 -13.05
N PHE A 33 -20.69 7.47 -12.07
CA PHE A 33 -19.28 7.82 -12.19
C PHE A 33 -18.41 6.62 -11.83
N THR A 34 -17.68 6.10 -12.81
CA THR A 34 -16.71 5.01 -12.64
C THR A 34 -15.31 5.52 -12.93
N ILE A 35 -14.36 5.16 -12.09
CA ILE A 35 -12.93 5.44 -12.32
C ILE A 35 -12.34 4.25 -13.04
N SER A 36 -11.75 4.49 -14.22
CA SER A 36 -11.17 3.41 -15.01
C SER A 36 -9.89 2.85 -14.38
N PRO A 37 -9.57 1.55 -14.58
CA PRO A 37 -8.30 0.97 -14.14
C PRO A 37 -7.07 1.71 -14.66
N LEU A 38 -7.17 2.34 -15.83
CA LEU A 38 -6.09 3.15 -16.41
C LEU A 38 -5.76 4.37 -15.56
N ILE A 39 -6.77 5.06 -15.02
CA ILE A 39 -6.57 6.19 -14.10
C ILE A 39 -5.91 5.71 -12.81
N CYS A 40 -6.33 4.54 -12.28
CA CYS A 40 -5.71 3.94 -11.11
C CYS A 40 -4.23 3.61 -11.38
N LEU A 41 -3.91 3.00 -12.52
CA LEU A 41 -2.53 2.71 -12.92
C LEU A 41 -1.71 4.00 -13.01
N PHE A 42 -2.23 5.05 -13.65
CA PHE A 42 -1.55 6.34 -13.75
C PHE A 42 -1.23 6.95 -12.37
N LEU A 43 -2.19 6.94 -11.43
CA LEU A 43 -1.98 7.44 -10.08
C LEU A 43 -0.94 6.59 -9.32
N ILE A 44 -1.01 5.27 -9.43
CA ILE A 44 -0.07 4.36 -8.79
C ILE A 44 1.34 4.58 -9.32
N LEU A 45 1.52 4.71 -10.64
CA LEU A 45 2.83 4.93 -11.24
C LEU A 45 3.39 6.32 -10.95
N SER A 46 2.56 7.36 -10.89
CA SER A 46 3.02 8.74 -10.65
C SER A 46 3.28 9.05 -9.17
N ILE A 47 2.38 8.63 -8.28
CA ILE A 47 2.43 8.96 -6.85
C ILE A 47 2.81 7.72 -6.02
N GLY A 48 2.14 6.58 -6.32
CA GLY A 48 2.28 5.37 -5.52
C GLY A 48 3.71 4.84 -5.47
N VAL A 49 4.32 4.62 -6.64
CA VAL A 49 5.65 3.99 -6.75
C VAL A 49 6.79 4.94 -6.40
N SER A 50 6.56 6.25 -6.43
CA SER A 50 7.61 7.25 -6.22
C SER A 50 8.31 7.16 -4.85
N HIS A 51 7.59 6.71 -3.81
CA HIS A 51 8.19 6.59 -2.47
C HIS A 51 9.25 5.48 -2.37
N GLY A 52 9.11 4.36 -3.10
CA GLY A 52 10.11 3.29 -3.17
C GLY A 52 11.34 3.63 -4.01
N SER A 53 11.30 4.69 -4.79
CA SER A 53 12.42 5.09 -5.65
C SER A 53 13.71 5.48 -4.90
N LEU A 54 13.63 5.75 -3.60
CA LEU A 54 14.78 6.07 -2.74
C LEU A 54 15.34 4.87 -1.95
N ASP A 55 14.86 3.66 -2.17
CA ASP A 55 15.33 2.44 -1.48
C ASP A 55 16.83 2.23 -1.67
N HIS A 56 17.37 2.62 -2.82
CA HIS A 56 18.80 2.56 -3.10
C HIS A 56 19.65 3.35 -2.10
N ILE A 57 19.12 4.40 -1.48
CA ILE A 57 19.85 5.20 -0.45
C ILE A 57 19.95 4.38 0.84
N LYS A 58 18.85 3.74 1.26
CA LYS A 58 18.82 2.86 2.44
C LYS A 58 19.65 1.59 2.16
N GLY A 59 19.49 0.99 0.98
CA GLY A 59 20.25 -0.16 0.52
C GLY A 59 21.75 0.08 0.49
N LYS A 60 22.21 1.25 0.04
CA LYS A 60 23.64 1.62 0.09
C LYS A 60 24.17 1.65 1.52
N LYS A 61 23.41 2.22 2.47
CA LYS A 61 23.79 2.23 3.89
C LYS A 61 23.89 0.80 4.43
N LEU A 62 22.95 -0.07 4.09
CA LEU A 62 22.95 -1.48 4.48
C LEU A 62 24.18 -2.21 3.92
N LEU A 63 24.44 -2.09 2.63
CA LEU A 63 25.60 -2.72 1.97
C LEU A 63 26.93 -2.28 2.60
N THR A 64 27.06 -1.01 2.98
CA THR A 64 28.27 -0.50 3.66
C THR A 64 28.52 -1.17 5.01
N ILE A 65 27.45 -1.55 5.75
CA ILE A 65 27.57 -2.31 7.01
C ILE A 65 28.17 -3.71 6.76
N PHE A 66 27.87 -4.31 5.61
CA PHE A 66 28.44 -5.60 5.19
C PHE A 66 29.77 -5.49 4.44
N GLY A 67 30.37 -4.28 4.39
CA GLY A 67 31.64 -4.05 3.69
C GLY A 67 31.54 -4.02 2.17
N VAL A 68 30.32 -3.93 1.61
CA VAL A 68 30.06 -3.89 0.17
C VAL A 68 29.84 -2.42 -0.25
N ASN A 69 30.71 -1.89 -1.12
CA ASN A 69 30.64 -0.51 -1.56
C ASN A 69 29.96 -0.29 -2.93
N ASP A 70 29.75 -1.38 -3.67
CA ASP A 70 29.18 -1.31 -5.01
C ASP A 70 27.64 -1.27 -4.97
N ILE A 71 27.08 -0.14 -5.37
CA ILE A 71 25.61 0.07 -5.45
C ILE A 71 24.95 -0.80 -6.54
N LEU A 72 25.72 -1.29 -7.52
CA LEU A 72 25.20 -2.16 -8.57
C LEU A 72 24.65 -3.46 -7.97
N ILE A 73 25.30 -3.98 -6.92
CA ILE A 73 24.86 -5.19 -6.20
C ILE A 73 23.46 -4.98 -5.64
N PHE A 74 23.15 -3.78 -5.07
CA PHE A 74 21.82 -3.46 -4.61
C PHE A 74 20.78 -3.57 -5.74
N TYR A 75 21.04 -2.93 -6.87
CA TYR A 75 20.09 -2.95 -7.99
C TYR A 75 19.90 -4.36 -8.56
N LEU A 76 20.97 -5.12 -8.72
CA LEU A 76 20.88 -6.50 -9.20
C LEU A 76 20.07 -7.38 -8.23
N THR A 77 20.31 -7.27 -6.92
CA THR A 77 19.57 -8.01 -5.91
C THR A 77 18.09 -7.61 -5.89
N TYR A 78 17.81 -6.32 -5.98
CA TYR A 78 16.44 -5.78 -6.02
C TYR A 78 15.67 -6.33 -7.23
N ILE A 79 16.27 -6.28 -8.42
CA ILE A 79 15.65 -6.79 -9.64
C ILE A 79 15.48 -8.31 -9.58
N LEU A 80 16.49 -9.04 -9.10
CA LEU A 80 16.43 -10.50 -8.96
C LEU A 80 15.30 -10.92 -8.02
N MET A 81 15.12 -10.22 -6.90
CA MET A 81 14.00 -10.45 -5.98
C MET A 81 12.66 -10.17 -6.64
N ALA A 82 12.51 -9.04 -7.35
CA ALA A 82 11.28 -8.71 -8.06
C ALA A 82 10.92 -9.79 -9.10
N ILE A 83 11.89 -10.25 -9.89
CA ILE A 83 11.70 -11.34 -10.85
C ILE A 83 11.31 -12.63 -10.16
N THR A 84 11.97 -12.98 -9.03
CA THR A 84 11.66 -14.18 -8.25
C THR A 84 10.22 -14.15 -7.78
N ILE A 85 9.71 -13.01 -7.28
CA ILE A 85 8.31 -12.88 -6.85
C ILE A 85 7.34 -13.07 -8.03
N ILE A 86 7.64 -12.53 -9.20
CA ILE A 86 6.82 -12.73 -10.41
C ILE A 86 6.79 -14.22 -10.79
N ILE A 87 7.93 -14.90 -10.77
CA ILE A 87 8.02 -16.34 -11.06
C ILE A 87 7.21 -17.16 -10.05
N LEU A 88 7.37 -16.87 -8.74
CA LEU A 88 6.60 -17.53 -7.68
C LEU A 88 5.10 -17.28 -7.87
N TRP A 89 4.70 -16.09 -8.30
CA TRP A 89 3.30 -15.79 -8.57
C TRP A 89 2.72 -16.63 -9.71
N ILE A 90 3.52 -16.89 -10.75
CA ILE A 90 3.10 -17.75 -11.88
C ILE A 90 3.00 -19.21 -11.45
N ILE A 91 3.93 -19.71 -10.60
CA ILE A 91 4.00 -21.13 -10.21
C ILE A 91 3.00 -21.47 -9.09
N ILE A 92 2.88 -20.63 -8.06
CA ILE A 92 2.09 -20.86 -6.85
C ILE A 92 1.26 -19.62 -6.48
N PRO A 93 0.34 -19.14 -7.34
CA PRO A 93 -0.32 -17.85 -7.20
C PRO A 93 -1.09 -17.68 -5.89
N SER A 94 -1.81 -18.71 -5.41
CA SER A 94 -2.58 -18.64 -4.16
C SER A 94 -1.69 -18.41 -2.94
N ILE A 95 -0.56 -19.11 -2.86
CA ILE A 95 0.41 -18.96 -1.75
C ILE A 95 1.08 -17.58 -1.84
N SER A 96 1.48 -17.17 -3.04
CA SER A 96 2.09 -15.87 -3.28
C SER A 96 1.15 -14.72 -2.88
N LEU A 97 -0.15 -14.81 -3.18
CA LEU A 97 -1.14 -13.84 -2.73
C LEU A 97 -1.23 -13.82 -1.20
N ILE A 98 -1.37 -14.96 -0.53
CA ILE A 98 -1.49 -15.02 0.93
C ILE A 98 -0.25 -14.39 1.59
N ILE A 99 0.94 -14.76 1.16
CA ILE A 99 2.20 -14.21 1.69
C ILE A 99 2.25 -12.69 1.44
N PHE A 100 1.88 -12.25 0.23
CA PHE A 100 1.82 -10.81 -0.08
C PHE A 100 0.86 -10.07 0.86
N LEU A 101 -0.36 -10.58 1.06
CA LEU A 101 -1.34 -9.94 1.95
C LEU A 101 -0.86 -9.85 3.40
N ILE A 102 -0.18 -10.89 3.90
CA ILE A 102 0.41 -10.89 5.26
C ILE A 102 1.50 -9.82 5.38
N ILE A 103 2.46 -9.81 4.45
CA ILE A 103 3.58 -8.87 4.47
C ILE A 103 3.08 -7.43 4.27
N ALA A 104 2.17 -7.22 3.32
CA ALA A 104 1.60 -5.91 3.04
C ALA A 104 0.76 -5.40 4.24
N SER A 105 -0.02 -6.25 4.91
CA SER A 105 -0.74 -5.87 6.14
C SER A 105 0.22 -5.34 7.20
N PHE A 106 1.31 -6.05 7.43
CA PHE A 106 2.31 -5.62 8.40
C PHE A 106 2.99 -4.31 7.98
N HIS A 107 3.42 -4.21 6.73
CA HIS A 107 4.11 -3.04 6.18
C HIS A 107 3.23 -1.78 6.27
N PHE A 108 2.03 -1.82 5.72
CA PHE A 108 1.10 -0.68 5.74
C PHE A 108 0.73 -0.28 7.17
N GLY A 109 0.42 -1.24 8.03
CA GLY A 109 0.09 -0.94 9.41
C GLY A 109 1.24 -0.30 10.18
N LYS A 110 2.48 -0.73 9.95
CA LYS A 110 3.69 -0.19 10.57
C LYS A 110 3.99 1.22 10.02
N GLU A 111 4.14 1.36 8.72
CA GLU A 111 4.52 2.64 8.10
C GLU A 111 3.51 3.76 8.40
N ASP A 112 2.21 3.43 8.42
CA ASP A 112 1.18 4.41 8.70
C ASP A 112 1.10 4.86 10.17
N THR A 113 1.75 4.15 11.12
CA THR A 113 1.56 4.41 12.55
C THR A 113 2.83 4.45 13.38
N GLN A 114 3.98 3.97 12.88
CA GLN A 114 5.22 3.88 13.66
C GLN A 114 5.69 5.25 14.21
N PHE A 115 5.35 6.35 13.53
CA PHE A 115 5.71 7.71 13.99
C PHE A 115 5.00 8.13 15.30
N LEU A 116 4.04 7.35 15.81
CA LEU A 116 3.36 7.56 17.09
C LEU A 116 3.96 6.74 18.24
N ILE A 117 4.78 5.76 17.93
CA ILE A 117 5.19 4.72 18.86
C ILE A 117 6.67 4.91 19.18
N ASP A 118 6.96 5.18 20.46
CA ASP A 118 8.32 5.45 20.93
C ASP A 118 9.13 4.15 21.14
N LYS A 119 8.48 3.00 21.34
CA LYS A 119 9.16 1.71 21.63
C LYS A 119 8.60 0.58 20.80
N ASN A 120 9.47 -0.14 20.09
CA ASN A 120 9.10 -1.38 19.43
C ASN A 120 8.93 -2.50 20.47
N SER A 121 7.81 -3.21 20.42
CA SER A 121 7.53 -4.41 21.18
C SER A 121 6.85 -5.44 20.28
N TYR A 122 6.95 -6.73 20.62
CA TYR A 122 6.25 -7.79 19.89
C TYR A 122 4.73 -7.54 19.82
N PHE A 123 4.16 -7.00 20.89
CA PHE A 123 2.75 -6.62 20.92
C PHE A 123 2.43 -5.52 19.90
N ASN A 124 3.27 -4.51 19.74
CA ASN A 124 3.08 -3.47 18.73
C ASN A 124 3.19 -4.05 17.30
N GLN A 125 4.05 -5.04 17.07
CA GLN A 125 4.14 -5.71 15.76
C GLN A 125 2.81 -6.40 15.40
N LEU A 126 2.19 -7.10 16.37
CA LEU A 126 0.86 -7.69 16.16
C LEU A 126 -0.20 -6.62 15.88
N LEU A 127 -0.18 -5.50 16.60
CA LEU A 127 -1.12 -4.40 16.37
C LEU A 127 -0.95 -3.77 14.99
N TYR A 128 0.28 -3.64 14.48
CA TYR A 128 0.54 -3.17 13.13
C TYR A 128 -0.09 -4.11 12.09
N PHE A 129 0.15 -5.40 12.23
CA PHE A 129 -0.44 -6.40 11.34
C PHE A 129 -1.97 -6.32 11.33
N LEU A 130 -2.59 -6.33 12.50
CA LEU A 130 -4.05 -6.26 12.62
C LEU A 130 -4.63 -4.94 12.08
N LYS A 131 -3.94 -3.80 12.27
CA LYS A 131 -4.38 -2.54 11.69
C LYS A 131 -4.27 -2.55 10.17
N GLY A 132 -3.14 -3.00 9.63
CA GLY A 132 -2.92 -3.00 8.18
C GLY A 132 -3.79 -4.01 7.45
N SER A 133 -4.23 -5.10 8.11
CA SER A 133 -5.15 -6.07 7.50
C SER A 133 -6.49 -5.47 7.08
N LEU A 134 -6.88 -4.31 7.63
CA LEU A 134 -8.09 -3.59 7.21
C LEU A 134 -8.12 -3.32 5.70
N LEU A 135 -6.97 -3.10 5.07
CA LEU A 135 -6.86 -2.84 3.64
C LEU A 135 -7.37 -3.99 2.76
N PHE A 136 -7.35 -5.20 3.29
CA PHE A 136 -7.82 -6.40 2.61
C PHE A 136 -9.16 -6.88 3.17
N LEU A 137 -9.40 -6.67 4.45
CA LEU A 137 -10.67 -7.03 5.10
C LEU A 137 -11.83 -6.14 4.65
N ALA A 138 -11.60 -4.83 4.50
CA ALA A 138 -12.65 -3.90 4.10
C ALA A 138 -13.19 -4.17 2.68
N PRO A 139 -12.37 -4.29 1.61
CA PRO A 139 -12.88 -4.66 0.30
C PRO A 139 -13.53 -6.05 0.28
N MET A 140 -13.00 -7.04 1.01
CA MET A 140 -13.63 -8.35 1.15
C MET A 140 -14.98 -8.27 1.87
N TYR A 141 -15.17 -7.36 2.79
CA TYR A 141 -16.43 -7.20 3.51
C TYR A 141 -17.48 -6.44 2.71
N PHE A 142 -17.11 -5.33 2.05
CA PHE A 142 -18.05 -4.49 1.32
C PHE A 142 -18.29 -4.93 -0.13
N HIS A 143 -17.30 -5.58 -0.77
CA HIS A 143 -17.28 -5.93 -2.19
C HIS A 143 -16.71 -7.34 -2.41
N PHE A 144 -17.27 -8.36 -1.73
CA PHE A 144 -16.74 -9.72 -1.73
C PHE A 144 -16.57 -10.27 -3.14
N ASP A 145 -17.64 -10.32 -3.93
CA ASP A 145 -17.63 -10.90 -5.28
C ASP A 145 -16.66 -10.19 -6.22
N GLU A 146 -16.58 -8.85 -6.14
CA GLU A 146 -15.66 -8.07 -6.95
C GLU A 146 -14.21 -8.33 -6.55
N THR A 147 -13.92 -8.40 -5.24
CA THR A 147 -12.59 -8.72 -4.73
C THR A 147 -12.16 -10.14 -5.12
N VAL A 148 -13.07 -11.12 -5.01
CA VAL A 148 -12.83 -12.50 -5.48
C VAL A 148 -12.59 -12.54 -6.99
N SER A 149 -13.32 -11.74 -7.76
CA SER A 149 -13.12 -11.62 -9.22
C SER A 149 -11.72 -11.07 -9.54
N ILE A 150 -11.23 -10.08 -8.79
CA ILE A 150 -9.85 -9.61 -8.92
C ILE A 150 -8.86 -10.74 -8.63
N PHE A 151 -9.05 -11.54 -7.57
CA PHE A 151 -8.15 -12.66 -7.27
C PHE A 151 -8.12 -13.69 -8.42
N LYS A 152 -9.26 -14.00 -9.05
CA LYS A 152 -9.32 -14.87 -10.24
C LYS A 152 -8.48 -14.30 -11.39
N LEU A 153 -8.53 -12.99 -11.61
CA LEU A 153 -7.70 -12.33 -12.63
C LEU A 153 -6.19 -12.44 -12.32
N LEU A 154 -5.80 -12.60 -11.05
CA LEU A 154 -4.40 -12.72 -10.62
C LEU A 154 -3.83 -14.14 -10.76
N LEU A 155 -4.34 -14.95 -11.68
CA LEU A 155 -3.91 -16.33 -11.98
C LEU A 155 -4.23 -17.34 -10.88
N ILE A 156 -5.12 -17.00 -9.94
CA ILE A 156 -5.50 -17.91 -8.87
C ILE A 156 -6.64 -18.81 -9.38
N ASP A 157 -6.29 -20.05 -9.68
CA ASP A 157 -7.24 -21.10 -10.07
C ASP A 157 -7.15 -22.26 -9.04
N ASN A 158 -7.68 -22.01 -7.84
CA ASN A 158 -7.61 -22.97 -6.73
C ASN A 158 -8.98 -23.06 -6.03
N GLU A 159 -9.68 -24.17 -6.25
CA GLU A 159 -11.02 -24.40 -5.71
C GLU A 159 -11.05 -24.39 -4.16
N ILE A 160 -10.02 -24.95 -3.51
CA ILE A 160 -9.91 -24.97 -2.04
C ILE A 160 -9.76 -23.54 -1.51
N PHE A 161 -8.97 -22.71 -2.17
CA PHE A 161 -8.81 -21.32 -1.81
C PHE A 161 -10.16 -20.59 -1.83
N TYR A 162 -10.95 -20.72 -2.90
CA TYR A 162 -12.26 -20.07 -2.99
C TYR A 162 -13.30 -20.64 -2.04
N LYS A 163 -13.30 -21.96 -1.79
CA LYS A 163 -14.13 -22.57 -0.74
C LYS A 163 -13.80 -21.99 0.64
N SER A 164 -12.52 -21.78 0.92
CA SER A 164 -12.08 -21.18 2.18
C SER A 164 -12.52 -19.70 2.30
N LEU A 165 -12.46 -18.91 1.22
CA LEU A 165 -12.96 -17.55 1.21
C LEU A 165 -14.48 -17.49 1.45
N ASN A 166 -15.26 -18.34 0.79
CA ASN A 166 -16.71 -18.45 0.99
C ASN A 166 -17.04 -18.87 2.42
N PHE A 167 -16.27 -19.78 3.02
CA PHE A 167 -16.43 -20.16 4.43
C PHE A 167 -16.20 -18.97 5.35
N ILE A 168 -15.16 -18.17 5.10
CA ILE A 168 -14.83 -16.96 5.87
C ILE A 168 -15.97 -15.93 5.79
N GLU A 169 -16.53 -15.71 4.60
CA GLU A 169 -17.66 -14.81 4.39
C GLU A 169 -18.92 -15.30 5.11
N THR A 170 -19.32 -16.55 4.84
CA THR A 170 -20.58 -17.14 5.37
C THR A 170 -20.60 -17.17 6.90
N ASN A 171 -19.44 -17.41 7.53
CA ASN A 171 -19.30 -17.42 8.99
C ASN A 171 -19.01 -16.04 9.58
N LYS A 172 -19.12 -14.96 8.80
CA LYS A 172 -18.91 -13.57 9.23
C LYS A 172 -17.53 -13.30 9.86
N LEU A 173 -16.50 -14.10 9.50
CA LEU A 173 -15.15 -13.97 10.02
C LEU A 173 -14.49 -12.66 9.55
N LEU A 174 -14.91 -12.10 8.41
CA LEU A 174 -14.49 -10.78 7.95
C LEU A 174 -14.87 -9.68 8.94
N LEU A 175 -16.11 -9.71 9.45
CA LEU A 175 -16.56 -8.76 10.47
C LEU A 175 -15.73 -8.87 11.75
N PHE A 176 -15.43 -10.09 12.19
CA PHE A 176 -14.55 -10.31 13.35
C PHE A 176 -13.15 -9.74 13.12
N GLY A 177 -12.56 -9.97 11.93
CA GLY A 177 -11.29 -9.37 11.53
C GLY A 177 -11.31 -7.83 11.54
N MET A 178 -12.39 -7.21 11.05
CA MET A 178 -12.57 -5.76 11.10
C MET A 178 -12.67 -5.23 12.54
N ILE A 179 -13.37 -5.93 13.43
CA ILE A 179 -13.43 -5.58 14.86
C ILE A 179 -12.03 -5.64 15.48
N LEU A 180 -11.25 -6.70 15.20
CA LEU A 180 -9.87 -6.81 15.68
C LEU A 180 -8.98 -5.68 15.15
N SER A 181 -9.13 -5.30 13.88
CA SER A 181 -8.42 -4.17 13.29
C SER A 181 -8.78 -2.84 13.97
N THR A 182 -10.07 -2.64 14.31
CA THR A 182 -10.55 -1.47 15.05
C THR A 182 -9.94 -1.41 16.44
N LEU A 183 -9.99 -2.50 17.17
CA LEU A 183 -9.43 -2.61 18.53
C LEU A 183 -7.91 -2.38 18.50
N SER A 184 -7.19 -2.94 17.50
CA SER A 184 -5.75 -2.72 17.36
C SER A 184 -5.42 -1.26 17.11
N SER A 185 -6.18 -0.59 16.26
CA SER A 185 -6.05 0.84 15.99
C SER A 185 -6.25 1.66 17.27
N PHE A 186 -7.27 1.35 18.05
CA PHE A 186 -7.53 2.00 19.34
C PHE A 186 -6.38 1.76 20.33
N LEU A 187 -5.88 0.53 20.47
CA LEU A 187 -4.81 0.18 21.41
C LEU A 187 -3.47 0.85 21.05
N LEU A 188 -3.17 1.03 19.75
CA LEU A 188 -1.98 1.77 19.32
C LEU A 188 -1.98 3.23 19.84
N PHE A 189 -3.17 3.82 20.03
CA PHE A 189 -3.33 5.22 20.41
C PHE A 189 -3.61 5.44 21.90
N SER A 190 -4.13 4.44 22.62
CA SER A 190 -4.64 4.59 23.99
C SER A 190 -3.54 4.76 25.04
N LYS A 191 -2.32 4.27 24.81
CA LYS A 191 -1.23 4.25 25.80
C LYS A 191 -0.76 5.64 26.28
N LYS A 192 -1.01 6.70 25.49
CA LYS A 192 -0.85 8.10 25.91
C LYS A 192 -1.91 8.90 25.16
N PHE A 193 -3.11 9.00 25.75
CA PHE A 193 -4.22 9.71 25.13
C PHE A 193 -3.89 11.21 25.00
N GLU A 194 -3.49 11.61 23.82
CA GLU A 194 -3.47 13.01 23.38
C GLU A 194 -4.52 13.16 22.31
N LEU A 195 -5.43 14.12 22.46
CA LEU A 195 -6.50 14.38 21.48
C LEU A 195 -5.95 14.53 20.05
N LYS A 196 -4.74 15.10 19.92
CA LYS A 196 -4.05 15.22 18.62
C LYS A 196 -3.68 13.88 17.98
N LYS A 197 -3.47 12.82 18.77
CA LYS A 197 -3.19 11.47 18.25
C LYS A 197 -4.45 10.78 17.73
N PHE A 198 -5.62 11.19 18.25
CA PHE A 198 -6.89 10.67 17.79
C PHE A 198 -7.17 10.94 16.31
N THR A 199 -6.57 12.00 15.74
CA THR A 199 -6.71 12.29 14.30
C THR A 199 -6.25 11.16 13.39
N ILE A 200 -5.35 10.27 13.84
CA ILE A 200 -4.94 9.08 13.08
C ILE A 200 -6.04 8.02 13.04
N PHE A 201 -6.96 8.01 14.01
CA PHE A 201 -8.14 7.15 13.93
C PHE A 201 -9.02 7.53 12.72
N LEU A 202 -8.90 8.76 12.22
CA LEU A 202 -9.54 9.19 10.99
C LEU A 202 -9.04 8.39 9.77
N ASP A 203 -7.79 7.91 9.75
CA ASP A 203 -7.29 7.03 8.68
C ASP A 203 -8.12 5.74 8.59
N TYR A 204 -8.49 5.17 9.74
CA TYR A 204 -9.35 4.00 9.81
C TYR A 204 -10.72 4.27 9.16
N PHE A 205 -11.38 5.36 9.55
CA PHE A 205 -12.66 5.75 8.98
C PHE A 205 -12.55 6.08 7.49
N SER A 206 -11.46 6.71 7.06
CA SER A 206 -11.20 6.99 5.64
C SER A 206 -11.18 5.71 4.82
N ILE A 207 -10.49 4.66 5.29
CA ILE A 207 -10.44 3.36 4.59
C ILE A 207 -11.84 2.73 4.52
N LEU A 208 -12.64 2.81 5.59
CA LEU A 208 -14.02 2.30 5.57
C LEU A 208 -14.89 3.07 4.58
N ILE A 209 -14.82 4.41 4.59
CA ILE A 209 -15.58 5.27 3.67
C ILE A 209 -15.20 4.96 2.23
N LEU A 210 -13.90 4.85 1.93
CA LEU A 210 -13.45 4.49 0.58
C LEU A 210 -14.01 3.15 0.13
N ASN A 211 -13.93 2.11 0.96
CA ASN A 211 -14.41 0.78 0.59
C ASN A 211 -15.94 0.67 0.61
N TYR A 212 -16.66 1.56 1.28
CA TYR A 212 -18.13 1.60 1.22
C TYR A 212 -18.64 2.21 -0.09
N TYR A 213 -17.97 3.25 -0.60
CA TYR A 213 -18.46 4.00 -1.76
C TYR A 213 -17.77 3.65 -3.09
N PHE A 214 -16.59 3.01 -3.05
CA PHE A 214 -15.78 2.76 -4.24
C PHE A 214 -15.44 1.28 -4.40
N SER A 215 -15.22 0.88 -5.65
CA SER A 215 -14.69 -0.45 -5.96
C SER A 215 -13.35 -0.73 -5.27
N PRO A 216 -12.99 -2.01 -5.04
CA PRO A 216 -11.76 -2.40 -4.36
C PRO A 216 -10.49 -1.75 -4.95
N LEU A 217 -10.38 -1.71 -6.28
CA LEU A 217 -9.24 -1.10 -6.96
C LEU A 217 -9.13 0.40 -6.68
N VAL A 218 -10.25 1.12 -6.75
CA VAL A 218 -10.27 2.59 -6.55
C VAL A 218 -9.99 2.93 -5.09
N ALA A 219 -10.63 2.22 -4.15
CA ALA A 219 -10.41 2.38 -2.72
C ALA A 219 -8.94 2.15 -2.35
N PHE A 220 -8.35 1.07 -2.86
CA PHE A 220 -6.93 0.77 -2.69
C PHE A 220 -6.04 1.86 -3.30
N THR A 221 -6.33 2.31 -4.53
CA THR A 221 -5.53 3.34 -5.21
C THR A 221 -5.50 4.64 -4.43
N PHE A 222 -6.64 5.08 -3.91
CA PHE A 222 -6.73 6.32 -3.14
C PHE A 222 -5.99 6.22 -1.81
N TYR A 223 -6.17 5.12 -1.09
CA TYR A 223 -5.41 4.88 0.12
C TYR A 223 -3.91 4.85 -0.17
N PHE A 224 -3.49 4.04 -1.14
CA PHE A 224 -2.09 3.81 -1.45
C PHE A 224 -1.38 5.09 -1.92
N CYS A 225 -2.00 5.84 -2.84
CA CYS A 225 -1.41 7.06 -3.38
C CYS A 225 -1.47 8.23 -2.39
N PHE A 226 -2.66 8.50 -1.83
CA PHE A 226 -2.90 9.77 -1.11
C PHE A 226 -2.72 9.67 0.40
N LEU A 227 -2.77 8.47 1.00
CA LEU A 227 -2.43 8.31 2.41
C LEU A 227 -1.01 7.76 2.58
N HIS A 228 -0.78 6.53 2.14
CA HIS A 228 0.45 5.79 2.39
C HIS A 228 1.66 6.43 1.71
N SER A 229 1.62 6.58 0.38
CA SER A 229 2.78 7.05 -0.40
C SER A 229 3.13 8.51 -0.12
N ILE A 230 2.14 9.40 0.06
CA ILE A 230 2.41 10.79 0.43
C ILE A 230 3.05 10.85 1.82
N ARG A 231 2.55 10.09 2.80
CA ARG A 231 3.10 10.05 4.16
C ARG A 231 4.55 9.58 4.17
N HIS A 232 4.83 8.51 3.44
CA HIS A 232 6.20 8.00 3.31
C HIS A 232 7.11 9.01 2.60
N SER A 233 6.63 9.64 1.51
CA SER A 233 7.36 10.67 0.78
C SER A 233 7.68 11.90 1.64
N ILE A 234 6.76 12.33 2.53
CA ILE A 234 7.01 13.40 3.50
C ILE A 234 8.14 13.01 4.45
N THR A 235 8.15 11.78 4.96
CA THR A 235 9.24 11.29 5.82
C THR A 235 10.58 11.31 5.10
N LEU A 236 10.64 10.79 3.87
CA LEU A 236 11.86 10.81 3.05
C LEU A 236 12.32 12.23 2.71
N THR A 237 11.38 13.13 2.46
CA THR A 237 11.67 14.56 2.20
C THR A 237 12.39 15.19 3.39
N LEU A 238 11.92 14.95 4.60
CA LEU A 238 12.55 15.45 5.83
C LEU A 238 13.88 14.76 6.15
N GLU A 239 14.04 13.48 5.81
CA GLU A 239 15.33 12.78 5.90
C GLU A 239 16.39 13.39 4.94
N LEU A 240 15.97 13.91 3.79
CA LEU A 240 16.87 14.55 2.81
C LEU A 240 17.25 15.99 3.18
N ASP A 241 16.39 16.69 3.92
CA ASP A 241 16.67 18.02 4.45
C ASP A 241 15.77 18.32 5.66
N GLU A 242 16.34 18.20 6.87
CA GLU A 242 15.59 18.37 8.12
C GLU A 242 15.16 19.82 8.38
N ASN A 243 15.87 20.80 7.81
CA ASN A 243 15.67 22.22 8.10
C ASN A 243 14.76 22.91 7.07
N ASP A 244 14.76 22.44 5.82
CA ASP A 244 13.99 23.04 4.73
C ASP A 244 13.20 21.99 3.95
N LEU A 245 11.89 21.91 4.26
CA LEU A 245 10.96 20.98 3.60
C LEU A 245 10.89 21.22 2.07
N SER A 246 10.96 22.48 1.63
CA SER A 246 10.91 22.82 0.19
C SER A 246 12.14 22.29 -0.55
N ASN A 247 13.32 22.49 0.04
CA ASN A 247 14.57 21.98 -0.51
C ASN A 247 14.62 20.44 -0.45
N GLY A 248 14.17 19.86 0.65
CA GLY A 248 14.02 18.40 0.79
C GLY A 248 13.11 17.81 -0.29
N LEU A 249 11.96 18.44 -0.58
CA LEU A 249 11.04 18.02 -1.63
C LEU A 249 11.67 18.10 -3.03
N LYS A 250 12.40 19.15 -3.34
CA LYS A 250 13.14 19.28 -4.61
C LYS A 250 14.17 18.16 -4.75
N LYS A 251 14.92 17.85 -3.69
CA LYS A 251 15.90 16.75 -3.65
C LYS A 251 15.19 15.39 -3.84
N PHE A 252 14.06 15.18 -3.17
CA PHE A 252 13.24 13.97 -3.31
C PHE A 252 12.78 13.77 -4.76
N ILE A 253 12.12 14.78 -5.35
CA ILE A 253 11.60 14.72 -6.72
C ILE A 253 12.74 14.44 -7.72
N LYS A 254 13.87 15.14 -7.62
CA LYS A 254 15.02 14.95 -8.50
C LYS A 254 15.57 13.53 -8.45
N LYS A 255 15.58 12.89 -7.28
CA LYS A 255 16.09 11.52 -7.11
C LYS A 255 15.04 10.47 -7.47
N ALA A 256 13.76 10.74 -7.24
CA ALA A 256 12.67 9.81 -7.47
C ALA A 256 12.31 9.65 -8.96
N ILE A 257 12.30 10.76 -9.72
CA ILE A 257 11.86 10.79 -11.12
C ILE A 257 12.51 9.71 -11.99
N PRO A 258 13.84 9.52 -12.03
CA PRO A 258 14.44 8.57 -12.96
C PRO A 258 13.98 7.14 -12.76
N LEU A 259 13.93 6.67 -11.52
CA LEU A 259 13.51 5.30 -11.19
C LEU A 259 11.99 5.13 -11.35
N THR A 260 11.20 6.14 -11.00
CA THR A 260 9.75 6.15 -11.22
C THR A 260 9.41 6.05 -12.71
N ILE A 261 10.09 6.82 -13.57
CA ILE A 261 9.90 6.75 -15.03
C ILE A 261 10.30 5.36 -15.54
N MET A 262 11.43 4.83 -15.11
CA MET A 262 11.88 3.49 -15.53
C MET A 262 10.85 2.42 -15.13
N THR A 263 10.33 2.45 -13.91
CA THR A 263 9.28 1.54 -13.45
C THR A 263 8.01 1.71 -14.29
N ALA A 264 7.59 2.94 -14.58
CA ALA A 264 6.43 3.21 -15.42
C ALA A 264 6.60 2.62 -16.84
N ILE A 265 7.77 2.77 -17.45
CA ILE A 265 8.07 2.18 -18.76
C ILE A 265 7.94 0.65 -18.72
N PHE A 266 8.52 -0.03 -17.71
CA PHE A 266 8.38 -1.47 -17.56
C PHE A 266 6.93 -1.92 -17.36
N CYS A 267 6.14 -1.18 -16.56
CA CYS A 267 4.73 -1.46 -16.37
C CYS A 267 3.94 -1.30 -17.68
N LEU A 268 4.18 -0.25 -18.46
CA LEU A 268 3.51 -0.04 -19.75
C LEU A 268 3.89 -1.12 -20.78
N ILE A 269 5.15 -1.53 -20.82
CA ILE A 269 5.58 -2.68 -21.65
C ILE A 269 4.85 -3.95 -21.18
N GLY A 270 4.77 -4.18 -19.87
CA GLY A 270 4.03 -5.32 -19.30
C GLY A 270 2.54 -5.32 -19.69
N VAL A 271 1.85 -4.17 -19.60
CA VAL A 271 0.47 -4.04 -20.07
C VAL A 271 0.34 -4.36 -21.55
N TYR A 272 1.24 -3.81 -22.37
CA TYR A 272 1.26 -4.07 -23.81
C TYR A 272 1.43 -5.56 -24.13
N LEU A 273 2.36 -6.26 -23.47
CA LEU A 273 2.59 -7.68 -23.69
C LEU A 273 1.40 -8.53 -23.22
N LEU A 274 0.82 -8.23 -22.04
CA LEU A 274 -0.32 -8.95 -21.52
C LEU A 274 -1.60 -8.73 -22.34
N ASN A 275 -1.75 -7.57 -22.98
CA ASN A 275 -2.91 -7.26 -23.81
C ASN A 275 -3.02 -8.14 -25.07
N ASN A 276 -1.99 -8.90 -25.42
CA ASN A 276 -2.06 -9.93 -26.46
C ASN A 276 -2.83 -11.18 -26.02
N THR A 277 -2.97 -11.41 -24.69
CA THR A 277 -3.57 -12.63 -24.13
C THR A 277 -4.82 -12.32 -23.32
N TYR A 278 -4.88 -11.15 -22.68
CA TYR A 278 -5.95 -10.71 -21.83
C TYR A 278 -6.55 -9.40 -22.34
N ASP A 279 -7.79 -9.08 -21.97
CA ASP A 279 -8.35 -7.76 -22.22
C ASP A 279 -7.56 -6.64 -21.50
N PHE A 280 -7.70 -5.41 -21.99
CA PHE A 280 -6.91 -4.27 -21.52
C PHE A 280 -7.04 -4.01 -20.02
N ASN A 281 -8.26 -4.05 -19.47
CA ASN A 281 -8.49 -3.82 -18.05
C ASN A 281 -7.89 -4.93 -17.17
N SER A 282 -8.03 -6.19 -17.57
CA SER A 282 -7.41 -7.33 -16.88
C SER A 282 -5.88 -7.26 -16.92
N SER A 283 -5.30 -6.81 -18.02
CA SER A 283 -3.85 -6.60 -18.14
C SER A 283 -3.37 -5.54 -17.16
N ILE A 284 -4.11 -4.43 -17.04
CA ILE A 284 -3.81 -3.36 -16.06
C ILE A 284 -3.90 -3.89 -14.63
N LEU A 285 -4.95 -4.64 -14.27
CA LEU A 285 -5.12 -5.19 -12.94
C LEU A 285 -3.98 -6.14 -12.55
N LYS A 286 -3.57 -7.02 -13.50
CA LYS A 286 -2.42 -7.91 -13.29
C LYS A 286 -1.14 -7.10 -13.02
N ILE A 287 -0.85 -6.08 -13.81
CA ILE A 287 0.33 -5.23 -13.65
C ILE A 287 0.27 -4.46 -12.32
N ILE A 288 -0.89 -3.94 -11.92
CA ILE A 288 -1.01 -3.24 -10.63
C ILE A 288 -0.68 -4.19 -9.49
N PHE A 289 -1.39 -5.31 -9.36
CA PHE A 289 -1.28 -6.15 -8.15
C PHE A 289 -0.02 -7.01 -8.14
N ILE A 290 0.32 -7.69 -9.25
CA ILE A 290 1.53 -8.54 -9.32
C ILE A 290 2.78 -7.64 -9.36
N GLY A 291 2.71 -6.52 -10.08
CA GLY A 291 3.79 -5.53 -10.11
C GLY A 291 4.04 -4.91 -8.74
N LEU A 292 3.00 -4.46 -8.03
CA LEU A 292 3.16 -3.96 -6.66
C LEU A 292 3.71 -5.04 -5.72
N ALA A 293 3.23 -6.29 -5.79
CA ALA A 293 3.79 -7.37 -5.00
C ALA A 293 5.28 -7.56 -5.27
N SER A 294 5.69 -7.57 -6.53
CA SER A 294 7.10 -7.74 -6.91
C SER A 294 8.02 -6.60 -6.43
N LEU A 295 7.50 -5.38 -6.33
CA LEU A 295 8.23 -4.22 -5.83
C LEU A 295 8.19 -4.11 -4.30
N THR A 296 7.08 -4.52 -3.68
CA THR A 296 6.90 -4.41 -2.22
C THR A 296 7.88 -5.31 -1.45
N PHE A 297 8.13 -6.53 -1.93
CA PHE A 297 9.05 -7.44 -1.25
C PHE A 297 10.47 -6.87 -1.09
N PRO A 298 11.17 -6.45 -2.15
CA PRO A 298 12.50 -5.85 -2.01
C PRO A 298 12.47 -4.48 -1.30
N HIS A 299 11.36 -3.74 -1.34
CA HIS A 299 11.20 -2.47 -0.65
C HIS A 299 11.15 -2.63 0.88
N ILE A 300 10.58 -3.71 1.39
CA ILE A 300 10.41 -3.96 2.84
C ILE A 300 11.67 -4.55 3.47
N LEU A 301 12.46 -5.30 2.70
CA LEU A 301 13.67 -5.98 3.16
C LEU A 301 14.87 -5.05 3.18
#